data_7ca811ddac93318b369a0480ca9bb64b
#
_entry.id   7ca811ddac93318b369a0480ca9bb64b
#
_cell.length_a   1.000
_cell.length_b   1.000
_cell.length_c   1.000
_cell.angle_alpha   90.00
_cell.angle_beta   90.00
_cell.angle_gamma   90.00
#
_symmetry.space_group_name_H-M   'P 1'
#
loop_
_entity.id
_entity.type
_entity.pdbx_description
1 polymer ?
#
loop_
_entity_poly.entity_id
_entity_poly.type
_entity_poly.pdbx_seq_one_letter_code
_entity_poly.pdbx_strand_id
1 'polypeptide(L)'
;TYPMILEKRWPNDEDIELPPNVSYDNLDGYNRKLYYEFSVEYNRSFGSHNVTALALMNRQVSDSKDDKVIKFPSYREEWVGRVTYNWKERYLAEMNISYTGSEKFARGQRFGLFPSYSLGWRASEEPFIKKHVGDVLTNLKFRYSYGKVGSDAAAARWNYIQLFNSLGSIELGNTQGVTHSPLYTEGDIANLTSTWEKATKHNFGIEIGLWNKLDLTLDLFKENRKDILMTPQTTSSIVGATFNAINRGETKNHGLELELRWNDKIGRNFNYWGALTFAASENRIVYKDDPRNADEHLKAAGKPIDYQNRFIAVGNYGSIDDVFNYAQTAINGTTASQVIPGDLIYIDFNGDGIINSNDKVVVDELNYPLTTIGFSFGFNWKGLNFSAMLYSPRNIYKLQFDQYLWDFPASNIRVQPKSMERWTPETANSSGVMRPATHLNNTYNKVESTYRYSDYSYIRLKNMEIGYTFPKKWLS
;
A
#
# COMPACT_ATOMS: atom_id res chain seq x y z
N THR A 1 -4.77 -4.99 -41.70
CA THR A 1 -5.81 -3.94 -41.76
C THR A 1 -5.12 -2.62 -41.84
N TYR A 2 -5.22 -1.98 -42.99
CA TYR A 2 -4.65 -0.66 -43.25
C TYR A 2 -5.45 0.38 -42.47
N PRO A 3 -4.81 1.38 -41.83
CA PRO A 3 -5.55 2.51 -41.34
C PRO A 3 -6.24 3.17 -42.55
N MET A 4 -7.56 3.17 -42.53
CA MET A 4 -8.26 4.03 -43.49
C MET A 4 -8.01 5.47 -43.09
N ILE A 5 -6.98 6.07 -43.68
CA ILE A 5 -6.86 7.52 -43.76
C ILE A 5 -7.95 7.92 -44.77
N LEU A 6 -9.03 8.46 -44.25
CA LEU A 6 -10.00 9.16 -45.08
C LEU A 6 -9.40 10.51 -45.47
N GLU A 7 -8.41 10.45 -46.36
CA GLU A 7 -8.05 11.64 -47.13
C GLU A 7 -9.20 11.95 -48.11
N LYS A 8 -9.59 13.22 -48.20
CA LYS A 8 -10.49 13.72 -49.24
C LYS A 8 -10.00 13.20 -50.58
N ARG A 9 -10.62 12.15 -51.10
CA ARG A 9 -10.28 11.56 -52.40
C ARG A 9 -10.80 12.35 -53.59
N TRP A 10 -11.71 13.30 -53.31
CA TRP A 10 -12.35 14.08 -54.33
C TRP A 10 -12.36 15.56 -53.91
N PRO A 11 -11.93 16.49 -54.79
CA PRO A 11 -11.85 17.91 -54.46
C PRO A 11 -13.18 18.61 -54.17
N ASN A 12 -14.30 17.94 -54.38
CA ASN A 12 -15.64 18.50 -54.25
C ASN A 12 -16.56 17.75 -53.24
N ASP A 13 -16.00 16.84 -52.41
CA ASP A 13 -16.78 16.17 -51.35
C ASP A 13 -16.79 17.02 -50.07
N GLU A 14 -17.54 18.13 -50.11
CA GLU A 14 -17.74 19.00 -48.95
C GLU A 14 -18.71 18.42 -47.93
N ASP A 15 -19.42 17.32 -48.27
CA ASP A 15 -20.59 16.83 -47.52
C ASP A 15 -20.51 15.37 -47.04
N ILE A 16 -19.32 14.79 -46.83
CA ILE A 16 -19.24 13.50 -46.10
C ILE A 16 -19.27 13.79 -44.59
N GLU A 17 -20.47 13.95 -44.07
CA GLU A 17 -20.68 13.80 -42.61
C GLU A 17 -20.37 12.35 -42.24
N LEU A 18 -19.27 12.14 -41.53
CA LEU A 18 -19.00 10.86 -40.89
C LEU A 18 -20.12 10.61 -39.87
N PRO A 19 -20.73 9.42 -39.83
CA PRO A 19 -21.76 9.11 -38.86
C PRO A 19 -21.22 9.41 -37.44
N PRO A 20 -22.00 10.07 -36.58
CA PRO A 20 -21.56 10.65 -35.32
C PRO A 20 -21.06 9.64 -34.26
N ASN A 21 -21.01 8.36 -34.57
CA ASN A 21 -20.69 7.29 -33.63
C ASN A 21 -19.63 6.30 -34.12
N VAL A 22 -18.80 6.66 -35.08
CA VAL A 22 -17.65 5.83 -35.45
C VAL A 22 -16.44 6.25 -34.63
N SER A 23 -16.33 5.72 -33.42
CA SER A 23 -15.07 5.73 -32.68
C SER A 23 -14.19 4.62 -33.27
N TYR A 24 -13.08 4.99 -33.90
CA TYR A 24 -12.04 4.04 -34.25
C TYR A 24 -11.20 3.79 -32.99
N ASP A 25 -11.53 2.77 -32.24
CA ASP A 25 -10.56 2.21 -31.31
C ASP A 25 -9.45 1.57 -32.13
N ASN A 26 -8.26 2.16 -32.04
CA ASN A 26 -7.06 1.55 -32.55
C ASN A 26 -6.78 0.29 -31.73
N LEU A 27 -7.35 -0.84 -32.16
CA LEU A 27 -7.10 -2.18 -31.56
C LEU A 27 -5.69 -2.72 -31.86
N ASP A 28 -4.81 -1.90 -32.43
CA ASP A 28 -3.44 -2.28 -32.77
C ASP A 28 -2.44 -2.14 -31.60
N GLY A 29 -2.89 -2.22 -30.36
CA GLY A 29 -2.03 -2.34 -29.19
C GLY A 29 -1.30 -3.68 -29.21
N TYR A 30 0.02 -3.70 -29.11
CA TYR A 30 0.77 -4.89 -28.79
C TYR A 30 1.57 -4.69 -27.50
N ASN A 31 1.70 -5.76 -26.74
CA ASN A 31 2.60 -5.84 -25.61
C ASN A 31 3.53 -7.05 -25.85
N ARG A 32 4.81 -6.78 -26.02
CA ARG A 32 5.82 -7.79 -26.25
C ARG A 32 6.81 -7.80 -25.10
N LYS A 33 6.97 -8.94 -24.44
CA LYS A 33 7.98 -9.16 -23.40
C LYS A 33 8.93 -10.26 -23.84
N LEU A 34 10.23 -9.93 -23.85
CA LEU A 34 11.30 -10.87 -24.07
C LEU A 34 12.05 -11.07 -22.76
N TYR A 35 12.29 -12.31 -22.40
CA TYR A 35 13.02 -12.68 -21.20
C TYR A 35 14.10 -13.70 -21.56
N TYR A 36 15.32 -13.43 -21.15
CA TYR A 36 16.45 -14.32 -21.30
C TYR A 36 17.03 -14.60 -19.93
N GLU A 37 17.29 -15.85 -19.64
CA GLU A 37 17.92 -16.29 -18.42
C GLU A 37 19.02 -17.30 -18.70
N PHE A 38 20.13 -17.12 -18.01
CA PHE A 38 21.21 -18.08 -17.95
C PHE A 38 21.56 -18.32 -16.50
N SER A 39 21.61 -19.59 -16.07
CA SER A 39 21.96 -19.96 -14.71
C SER A 39 22.94 -21.11 -14.65
N VAL A 40 23.81 -21.10 -13.67
CA VAL A 40 24.70 -22.21 -13.33
C VAL A 40 24.52 -22.53 -11.85
N GLU A 41 24.25 -23.78 -11.56
CA GLU A 41 24.06 -24.26 -10.20
C GLU A 41 25.13 -25.33 -9.89
N TYR A 42 25.70 -25.21 -8.68
CA TYR A 42 26.62 -26.18 -8.12
C TYR A 42 26.07 -26.67 -6.79
N ASN A 43 25.93 -27.98 -6.64
CA ASN A 43 25.45 -28.59 -5.40
C ASN A 43 26.38 -29.76 -5.05
N ARG A 44 26.95 -29.74 -3.85
CA ARG A 44 27.87 -30.79 -3.39
C ARG A 44 27.85 -30.98 -1.89
N SER A 45 27.90 -32.23 -1.49
CA SER A 45 28.07 -32.65 -0.10
C SER A 45 29.49 -33.18 0.12
N PHE A 46 30.15 -32.69 1.17
CA PHE A 46 31.47 -33.09 1.62
C PHE A 46 31.36 -33.68 3.04
N GLY A 47 31.02 -34.95 3.17
CA GLY A 47 30.71 -35.55 4.46
C GLY A 47 29.50 -34.89 5.09
N SER A 48 29.68 -34.16 6.20
CA SER A 48 28.61 -33.43 6.90
C SER A 48 28.40 -31.99 6.42
N HIS A 49 29.12 -31.53 5.42
CA HIS A 49 29.06 -30.19 4.87
C HIS A 49 28.30 -30.21 3.53
N ASN A 50 27.26 -29.41 3.42
CA ASN A 50 26.52 -29.25 2.18
C ASN A 50 26.69 -27.81 1.70
N VAL A 51 27.07 -27.65 0.45
CA VAL A 51 27.26 -26.36 -0.21
C VAL A 51 26.42 -26.33 -1.48
N THR A 52 25.62 -25.27 -1.63
CA THR A 52 24.96 -24.94 -2.90
C THR A 52 25.39 -23.56 -3.34
N ALA A 53 25.74 -23.41 -4.60
CA ALA A 53 26.04 -22.11 -5.20
C ALA A 53 25.24 -21.95 -6.50
N LEU A 54 24.69 -20.76 -6.70
CA LEU A 54 23.95 -20.36 -7.90
C LEU A 54 24.56 -19.06 -8.42
N ALA A 55 24.81 -19.01 -9.72
CA ALA A 55 25.06 -17.78 -10.45
C ALA A 55 24.00 -17.67 -11.54
N LEU A 56 23.28 -16.56 -11.60
CA LEU A 56 22.20 -16.33 -12.55
C LEU A 56 22.34 -14.94 -13.16
N MET A 57 22.09 -14.86 -14.46
CA MET A 57 21.94 -13.61 -15.19
C MET A 57 20.62 -13.63 -15.92
N ASN A 58 19.83 -12.60 -15.79
CA ASN A 58 18.64 -12.43 -16.61
C ASN A 58 18.58 -11.04 -17.24
N ARG A 59 17.88 -10.96 -18.35
CA ARG A 59 17.56 -9.72 -19.03
C ARG A 59 16.13 -9.73 -19.53
N GLN A 60 15.41 -8.67 -19.20
CA GLN A 60 14.04 -8.47 -19.66
C GLN A 60 13.96 -7.25 -20.55
N VAL A 61 13.24 -7.38 -21.65
CA VAL A 61 12.88 -6.29 -22.57
C VAL A 61 11.37 -6.29 -22.67
N SER A 62 10.74 -5.15 -22.40
CA SER A 62 9.29 -4.98 -22.54
C SER A 62 9.05 -3.84 -23.52
N ASP A 63 8.24 -4.13 -24.54
CA ASP A 63 7.88 -3.20 -25.62
C ASP A 63 6.35 -3.17 -25.73
N SER A 64 5.77 -1.98 -25.64
CA SER A 64 4.33 -1.76 -25.72
C SER A 64 4.01 -0.60 -26.65
N LYS A 65 3.01 -0.78 -27.51
CA LYS A 65 2.54 0.26 -28.42
C LYS A 65 1.66 1.31 -27.73
N ASP A 66 1.15 0.99 -26.53
CA ASP A 66 0.29 1.93 -25.77
C ASP A 66 1.01 3.16 -25.24
N ASP A 67 2.36 3.15 -25.27
CA ASP A 67 3.15 4.32 -24.90
C ASP A 67 3.15 5.34 -26.04
N LYS A 68 2.12 6.16 -26.09
CA LYS A 68 1.87 7.14 -27.15
C LYS A 68 2.99 8.19 -27.30
N VAL A 69 3.83 8.33 -26.28
CA VAL A 69 4.83 9.40 -26.20
C VAL A 69 6.24 8.89 -26.48
N ILE A 70 6.58 7.66 -26.15
CA ILE A 70 7.97 7.18 -26.20
C ILE A 70 8.03 5.75 -26.75
N LYS A 71 8.51 5.61 -27.99
CA LYS A 71 8.64 4.35 -28.72
C LYS A 71 9.87 3.52 -28.33
N PHE A 72 10.38 3.63 -27.10
CA PHE A 72 11.56 2.87 -26.67
C PHE A 72 11.17 1.75 -25.75
N PRO A 73 11.64 0.51 -25.98
CA PRO A 73 11.42 -0.60 -25.07
C PRO A 73 12.00 -0.33 -23.70
N SER A 74 11.40 -0.95 -22.68
CA SER A 74 11.89 -0.93 -21.31
C SER A 74 12.89 -2.05 -21.09
N TYR A 75 14.00 -1.79 -20.40
CA TYR A 75 15.07 -2.74 -20.15
C TYR A 75 15.35 -2.90 -18.68
N ARG A 76 15.48 -4.17 -18.27
CA ARG A 76 15.97 -4.56 -16.94
C ARG A 76 16.97 -5.69 -17.09
N GLU A 77 18.06 -5.61 -16.32
CA GLU A 77 19.11 -6.63 -16.30
C GLU A 77 19.44 -6.95 -14.84
N GLU A 78 19.66 -8.22 -14.54
CA GLU A 78 19.92 -8.65 -13.18
C GLU A 78 20.96 -9.77 -13.15
N TRP A 79 21.92 -9.65 -12.26
CA TRP A 79 22.94 -10.64 -11.94
C TRP A 79 22.76 -11.06 -10.50
N VAL A 80 22.57 -12.36 -10.27
CA VAL A 80 22.32 -12.92 -8.95
C VAL A 80 23.38 -13.95 -8.61
N GLY A 81 23.99 -13.82 -7.45
CA GLY A 81 24.81 -14.84 -6.84
C GLY A 81 24.18 -15.31 -5.53
N ARG A 82 24.09 -16.61 -5.31
CA ARG A 82 23.60 -17.20 -4.07
C ARG A 82 24.56 -18.31 -3.64
N VAL A 83 24.91 -18.34 -2.36
CA VAL A 83 25.66 -19.43 -1.74
C VAL A 83 24.94 -19.82 -0.47
N THR A 84 24.66 -21.11 -0.31
CA THR A 84 24.13 -21.69 0.92
C THR A 84 25.12 -22.69 1.47
N TYR A 85 25.21 -22.71 2.78
CA TYR A 85 26.06 -23.63 3.53
C TYR A 85 25.29 -24.23 4.68
N ASN A 86 25.41 -25.53 4.83
CA ASN A 86 24.80 -26.30 5.91
C ASN A 86 25.83 -27.28 6.47
N TRP A 87 26.04 -27.23 7.80
CA TRP A 87 26.88 -28.18 8.53
C TRP A 87 26.06 -28.99 9.50
N LYS A 88 25.97 -30.29 9.28
CA LYS A 88 25.24 -31.27 10.10
C LYS A 88 23.78 -30.87 10.38
N GLU A 89 23.19 -30.07 9.49
CA GLU A 89 21.85 -29.47 9.69
C GLU A 89 21.71 -28.62 10.96
N ARG A 90 22.82 -28.27 11.62
CA ARG A 90 22.84 -27.44 12.83
C ARG A 90 23.11 -25.97 12.55
N TYR A 91 24.12 -25.73 11.72
CA TYR A 91 24.55 -24.39 11.37
C TYR A 91 24.25 -24.15 9.91
N LEU A 92 23.46 -23.14 9.66
CA LEU A 92 22.99 -22.76 8.36
C LEU A 92 23.46 -21.34 8.05
N ALA A 93 24.00 -21.14 6.87
CA ALA A 93 24.39 -19.81 6.41
C ALA A 93 23.98 -19.65 4.94
N GLU A 94 23.50 -18.48 4.61
CA GLU A 94 23.15 -18.12 3.23
C GLU A 94 23.59 -16.71 2.94
N MET A 95 24.15 -16.51 1.76
CA MET A 95 24.51 -15.22 1.20
C MET A 95 23.91 -15.09 -0.19
N ASN A 96 23.19 -13.98 -0.42
CA ASN A 96 22.69 -13.61 -1.73
C ASN A 96 23.24 -12.23 -2.09
N ILE A 97 23.59 -12.04 -3.35
CA ILE A 97 23.99 -10.77 -3.93
C ILE A 97 23.20 -10.59 -5.22
N SER A 98 22.46 -9.48 -5.32
CA SER A 98 21.82 -9.07 -6.56
C SER A 98 22.45 -7.76 -7.03
N TYR A 99 22.84 -7.72 -8.31
CA TYR A 99 23.32 -6.54 -9.00
C TYR A 99 22.35 -6.27 -10.15
N THR A 100 21.43 -5.31 -9.94
CA THR A 100 20.28 -5.09 -10.80
C THR A 100 20.37 -3.72 -11.47
N GLY A 101 20.14 -3.69 -12.78
CA GLY A 101 20.11 -2.51 -13.62
C GLY A 101 18.71 -2.15 -14.09
N SER A 102 18.34 -0.87 -14.00
CA SER A 102 17.11 -0.30 -14.53
C SER A 102 17.40 0.88 -15.47
N GLU A 103 16.70 0.93 -16.59
CA GLU A 103 16.80 2.03 -17.56
C GLU A 103 16.19 3.34 -17.07
N LYS A 104 15.38 3.29 -16.01
CA LYS A 104 14.73 4.47 -15.44
C LYS A 104 15.70 5.50 -14.86
N PHE A 105 16.97 5.10 -14.67
CA PHE A 105 18.01 5.95 -14.10
C PHE A 105 19.05 6.38 -15.16
N ALA A 106 19.69 7.52 -14.89
CA ALA A 106 20.77 8.05 -15.72
C ALA A 106 21.95 7.07 -15.80
N ARG A 107 22.74 7.20 -16.87
CA ARG A 107 23.97 6.41 -17.01
C ARG A 107 24.90 6.65 -15.83
N GLY A 108 25.36 5.56 -15.18
CA GLY A 108 26.13 5.60 -13.94
C GLY A 108 25.30 5.39 -12.66
N GLN A 109 23.97 5.60 -12.72
CA GLN A 109 23.04 5.36 -11.60
C GLN A 109 22.14 4.12 -11.82
N ARG A 110 22.24 3.47 -12.97
CA ARG A 110 21.35 2.37 -13.39
C ARG A 110 21.45 1.14 -12.52
N PHE A 111 22.64 0.79 -12.08
CA PHE A 111 22.89 -0.45 -11.36
C PHE A 111 22.96 -0.24 -9.86
N GLY A 112 22.19 -1.06 -9.12
CA GLY A 112 22.20 -1.15 -7.67
C GLY A 112 22.71 -2.50 -7.20
N LEU A 113 23.49 -2.51 -6.10
CA LEU A 113 23.98 -3.73 -5.45
C LEU A 113 23.19 -3.97 -4.16
N PHE A 114 22.58 -5.16 -4.06
CA PHE A 114 21.68 -5.53 -2.99
C PHE A 114 22.10 -6.86 -2.35
N PRO A 115 23.01 -6.82 -1.35
CA PRO A 115 23.43 -8.01 -0.62
C PRO A 115 22.41 -8.38 0.46
N SER A 116 22.31 -9.69 0.74
CA SER A 116 21.60 -10.23 1.89
C SER A 116 22.34 -11.42 2.50
N TYR A 117 22.22 -11.59 3.81
CA TYR A 117 22.84 -12.65 4.58
C TYR A 117 21.84 -13.24 5.54
N SER A 118 21.88 -14.54 5.74
CA SER A 118 21.10 -15.20 6.79
C SER A 118 21.95 -16.24 7.51
N LEU A 119 21.71 -16.35 8.81
CA LEU A 119 22.31 -17.33 9.69
C LEU A 119 21.21 -18.09 10.42
N GLY A 120 21.36 -19.38 10.54
CA GLY A 120 20.47 -20.26 11.28
C GLY A 120 21.24 -21.20 12.20
N TRP A 121 20.74 -21.34 13.40
CA TRP A 121 21.25 -22.33 14.36
C TRP A 121 20.12 -23.22 14.84
N ARG A 122 20.20 -24.49 14.49
CA ARG A 122 19.26 -25.51 14.92
C ARG A 122 19.77 -26.13 16.22
N ALA A 123 19.48 -25.46 17.31
CA ALA A 123 19.99 -25.81 18.64
C ALA A 123 19.48 -27.17 19.11
N SER A 124 18.29 -27.59 18.70
CA SER A 124 17.76 -28.94 19.02
C SER A 124 18.62 -30.10 18.51
N GLU A 125 19.43 -29.88 17.44
CA GLU A 125 20.34 -30.90 16.90
C GLU A 125 21.68 -30.95 17.64
N GLU A 126 21.93 -30.10 18.61
CA GLU A 126 23.12 -30.17 19.43
C GLU A 126 23.09 -31.40 20.34
N PRO A 127 24.17 -32.19 20.44
CA PRO A 127 24.18 -33.45 21.19
C PRO A 127 23.77 -33.31 22.64
N PHE A 128 24.15 -32.20 23.28
CA PHE A 128 23.83 -31.96 24.70
C PHE A 128 22.35 -31.60 24.88
N ILE A 129 21.73 -30.90 23.94
CA ILE A 129 20.27 -30.56 24.00
C ILE A 129 19.47 -31.83 23.65
N LYS A 130 19.80 -32.49 22.57
CA LYS A 130 19.12 -33.69 22.08
C LYS A 130 19.09 -34.83 23.12
N LYS A 131 20.20 -35.00 23.87
CA LYS A 131 20.33 -36.01 24.89
C LYS A 131 19.44 -35.73 26.13
N HIS A 132 19.27 -34.46 26.51
CA HIS A 132 18.60 -34.14 27.79
C HIS A 132 17.11 -33.80 27.64
N VAL A 133 16.71 -33.21 26.51
CA VAL A 133 15.35 -32.70 26.28
C VAL A 133 14.77 -33.07 24.92
N GLY A 134 15.43 -33.94 24.14
CA GLY A 134 15.01 -34.28 22.78
C GLY A 134 13.63 -34.89 22.65
N ASP A 135 13.13 -35.58 23.71
CA ASP A 135 11.79 -36.16 23.75
C ASP A 135 10.68 -35.11 23.86
N VAL A 136 10.99 -33.96 24.47
CA VAL A 136 10.07 -32.85 24.66
C VAL A 136 10.30 -31.77 23.60
N LEU A 137 11.56 -31.35 23.42
CA LEU A 137 11.97 -30.29 22.48
C LEU A 137 12.39 -30.92 21.17
N THR A 138 11.46 -31.01 20.24
CA THR A 138 11.67 -31.68 18.94
C THR A 138 12.29 -30.77 17.88
N ASN A 139 12.10 -29.45 18.00
CA ASN A 139 12.76 -28.44 17.20
C ASN A 139 13.06 -27.21 18.03
N LEU A 140 14.26 -26.67 17.93
CA LEU A 140 14.62 -25.35 18.41
C LEU A 140 15.59 -24.76 17.42
N LYS A 141 15.14 -23.73 16.70
CA LYS A 141 15.98 -23.06 15.70
C LYS A 141 15.88 -21.56 15.87
N PHE A 142 17.03 -20.92 15.90
CA PHE A 142 17.18 -19.48 15.85
C PHE A 142 17.63 -19.09 14.44
N ARG A 143 17.06 -18.04 13.89
CA ARG A 143 17.46 -17.49 12.62
C ARG A 143 17.53 -15.98 12.66
N TYR A 144 18.49 -15.45 11.94
CA TYR A 144 18.65 -14.02 11.75
C TYR A 144 18.96 -13.74 10.29
N SER A 145 18.28 -12.78 9.71
CA SER A 145 18.59 -12.31 8.36
C SER A 145 18.74 -10.79 8.33
N TYR A 146 19.67 -10.38 7.50
CA TYR A 146 19.92 -9.01 7.12
C TYR A 146 19.89 -8.91 5.60
N GLY A 147 19.21 -7.92 5.04
CA GLY A 147 19.18 -7.74 3.60
C GLY A 147 18.98 -6.30 3.18
N LYS A 148 19.63 -5.94 2.07
CA LYS A 148 19.32 -4.71 1.34
C LYS A 148 18.48 -5.06 0.11
N VAL A 149 17.42 -4.30 -0.13
CA VAL A 149 16.52 -4.45 -1.28
C VAL A 149 16.39 -3.10 -1.98
N GLY A 150 16.53 -3.11 -3.31
CA GLY A 150 16.32 -1.93 -4.14
C GLY A 150 14.92 -1.93 -4.76
N SER A 151 14.34 -0.75 -4.95
CA SER A 151 13.12 -0.54 -5.71
C SER A 151 13.30 0.62 -6.68
N ASP A 152 12.80 0.45 -7.91
CA ASP A 152 12.68 1.47 -8.93
C ASP A 152 11.21 1.77 -9.27
N ALA A 153 10.27 1.30 -8.42
CA ALA A 153 8.84 1.37 -8.69
C ALA A 153 8.34 2.82 -8.81
N ALA A 154 8.80 3.71 -7.92
CA ALA A 154 8.43 5.13 -7.93
C ALA A 154 9.24 5.98 -8.93
N ALA A 155 10.27 5.41 -9.55
CA ALA A 155 11.05 6.14 -10.55
C ALA A 155 10.25 6.28 -11.85
N ALA A 156 9.99 7.54 -12.22
CA ALA A 156 9.44 7.84 -13.53
C ALA A 156 10.51 7.58 -14.61
N ARG A 157 10.05 7.07 -15.75
CA ARG A 157 10.89 6.93 -16.94
C ARG A 157 11.29 8.31 -17.42
N TRP A 158 12.55 8.50 -17.79
CA TRP A 158 13.09 9.76 -18.31
C TRP A 158 13.22 10.91 -17.30
N ASN A 159 13.11 10.64 -16.01
CA ASN A 159 13.30 11.61 -14.93
C ASN A 159 14.65 12.37 -15.01
N TYR A 160 15.62 11.80 -15.73
CA TYR A 160 16.97 12.33 -15.95
C TYR A 160 17.14 13.08 -17.29
N ILE A 161 16.06 13.26 -18.07
CA ILE A 161 16.08 13.99 -19.34
C ILE A 161 15.23 15.25 -19.18
N GLN A 162 15.77 16.39 -19.66
CA GLN A 162 14.98 17.61 -19.73
C GLN A 162 13.93 17.49 -20.83
N LEU A 163 12.66 17.53 -20.42
CA LEU A 163 11.53 17.50 -21.33
C LEU A 163 11.00 18.91 -21.58
N PHE A 164 10.37 19.09 -22.73
CA PHE A 164 9.70 20.32 -23.12
C PHE A 164 8.22 20.02 -23.37
N ASN A 165 7.35 20.84 -22.80
CA ASN A 165 5.91 20.71 -22.93
C ASN A 165 5.40 21.64 -24.03
N SER A 166 4.49 21.17 -24.87
CA SER A 166 3.84 22.02 -25.87
C SER A 166 2.82 22.94 -25.17
N LEU A 167 2.92 24.24 -25.44
CA LEU A 167 1.93 25.26 -25.06
C LEU A 167 0.92 25.56 -26.17
N GLY A 168 0.92 24.77 -27.24
CA GLY A 168 0.11 25.05 -28.45
C GLY A 168 0.90 25.74 -29.53
N SER A 169 0.32 26.68 -30.21
CA SER A 169 0.95 27.45 -31.27
C SER A 169 0.67 28.94 -31.13
N ILE A 170 1.60 29.75 -31.56
CA ILE A 170 1.43 31.20 -31.73
C ILE A 170 1.26 31.50 -33.19
N GLU A 171 0.37 32.41 -33.50
CA GLU A 171 0.16 32.92 -34.83
C GLU A 171 1.15 34.08 -35.11
N LEU A 172 1.98 33.88 -36.10
CA LEU A 172 2.94 34.90 -36.57
C LEU A 172 2.60 35.32 -38.01
N GLY A 173 2.59 36.60 -38.26
CA GLY A 173 2.32 37.16 -39.60
C GLY A 173 1.26 38.25 -39.59
N ASN A 174 0.91 38.74 -40.79
CA ASN A 174 -0.16 39.70 -40.98
C ASN A 174 -1.38 39.01 -41.60
N THR A 175 -2.44 39.76 -41.83
CA THR A 175 -3.74 39.28 -42.39
C THR A 175 -3.65 38.53 -43.73
N GLN A 176 -2.49 38.53 -44.40
CA GLN A 176 -2.28 37.85 -45.69
C GLN A 176 -1.46 36.55 -45.60
N GLY A 177 -0.88 36.24 -44.45
CA GLY A 177 -0.11 35.01 -44.25
C GLY A 177 0.13 34.74 -42.78
N VAL A 178 -0.75 33.95 -42.16
CA VAL A 178 -0.59 33.49 -40.77
C VAL A 178 0.21 32.20 -40.77
N THR A 179 1.31 32.19 -40.03
CA THR A 179 2.10 30.98 -39.77
C THR A 179 1.88 30.55 -38.32
N HIS A 180 1.42 29.33 -38.16
CA HIS A 180 1.32 28.71 -36.84
C HIS A 180 2.67 28.15 -36.42
N SER A 181 3.32 28.78 -35.45
CA SER A 181 4.58 28.31 -34.90
C SER A 181 4.33 27.58 -33.56
N PRO A 182 4.82 26.34 -33.37
CA PRO A 182 4.66 25.63 -32.12
C PRO A 182 5.37 26.34 -30.97
N LEU A 183 4.70 26.46 -29.84
CA LEU A 183 5.23 27.07 -28.63
C LEU A 183 5.55 25.99 -27.64
N TYR A 184 6.74 26.02 -27.03
CA TYR A 184 7.21 25.09 -26.05
C TYR A 184 7.63 25.80 -24.77
N THR A 185 7.42 25.17 -23.62
CA THR A 185 8.00 25.57 -22.36
C THR A 185 8.86 24.46 -21.81
N GLU A 186 9.82 24.81 -20.97
CA GLU A 186 10.56 23.80 -20.20
C GLU A 186 9.62 23.05 -19.26
N GLY A 187 9.78 21.74 -19.23
CA GLY A 187 9.14 20.89 -18.22
C GLY A 187 9.93 20.88 -16.92
N ASP A 188 9.65 19.88 -16.09
CA ASP A 188 10.34 19.70 -14.81
C ASP A 188 11.86 19.58 -15.01
N ILE A 189 12.64 20.20 -14.14
CA ILE A 189 14.11 20.13 -14.17
C ILE A 189 14.57 18.69 -14.02
N ALA A 190 15.39 18.23 -14.97
CA ALA A 190 15.91 16.88 -15.02
C ALA A 190 16.73 16.51 -13.76
N ASN A 191 16.55 15.30 -13.24
CA ASN A 191 17.33 14.78 -12.12
C ASN A 191 18.33 13.70 -12.55
N LEU A 192 19.56 14.09 -12.82
CA LEU A 192 20.65 13.18 -13.21
C LEU A 192 21.15 12.29 -12.10
N THR A 193 20.82 12.60 -10.85
CA THR A 193 21.26 11.87 -9.64
C THR A 193 20.25 10.89 -9.09
N SER A 194 19.08 10.79 -9.74
CA SER A 194 18.04 9.84 -9.37
C SER A 194 18.58 8.42 -9.37
N THR A 195 18.32 7.68 -8.29
CA THR A 195 18.80 6.32 -8.08
C THR A 195 17.77 5.45 -7.36
N TRP A 196 18.13 4.21 -7.08
CA TRP A 196 17.30 3.22 -6.40
C TRP A 196 16.88 3.67 -5.00
N GLU A 197 15.61 3.46 -4.68
CA GLU A 197 15.18 3.41 -3.28
C GLU A 197 15.77 2.19 -2.61
N LYS A 198 16.22 2.30 -1.34
CA LYS A 198 16.92 1.23 -0.63
C LYS A 198 16.21 0.91 0.68
N ALA A 199 15.75 -0.32 0.82
CA ALA A 199 15.24 -0.86 2.08
C ALA A 199 16.27 -1.75 2.74
N THR A 200 16.61 -1.46 3.99
CA THR A 200 17.43 -2.32 4.87
C THR A 200 16.49 -3.08 5.79
N LYS A 201 16.56 -4.40 5.73
CA LYS A 201 15.67 -5.31 6.47
C LYS A 201 16.45 -6.15 7.45
N HIS A 202 15.91 -6.31 8.65
CA HIS A 202 16.36 -7.22 9.68
C HIS A 202 15.19 -8.11 10.08
N ASN A 203 15.44 -9.40 10.22
CA ASN A 203 14.47 -10.32 10.76
C ASN A 203 15.17 -11.27 11.72
N PHE A 204 14.60 -11.43 12.92
CA PHE A 204 15.00 -12.41 13.90
C PHE A 204 13.83 -13.39 14.11
N GLY A 205 14.08 -14.68 13.90
CA GLY A 205 13.08 -15.72 14.01
C GLY A 205 13.47 -16.79 15.02
N ILE A 206 12.46 -17.30 15.72
CA ILE A 206 12.57 -18.46 16.63
C ILE A 206 11.53 -19.48 16.21
N GLU A 207 11.96 -20.73 16.02
CA GLU A 207 11.10 -21.87 15.74
C GLU A 207 11.23 -22.88 16.89
N ILE A 208 10.11 -23.24 17.52
CA ILE A 208 10.08 -24.16 18.65
C ILE A 208 9.09 -25.28 18.34
N GLY A 209 9.53 -26.53 18.35
CA GLY A 209 8.69 -27.71 18.24
C GLY A 209 8.68 -28.47 19.57
N LEU A 210 7.51 -28.80 20.09
CA LEU A 210 7.34 -29.55 21.35
C LEU A 210 6.50 -30.80 21.14
N TRP A 211 6.96 -31.91 21.67
CA TRP A 211 6.27 -33.23 21.70
C TRP A 211 5.85 -33.76 20.31
N ASN A 212 6.42 -33.26 19.22
CA ASN A 212 5.91 -33.48 17.85
C ASN A 212 4.44 -33.12 17.64
N LYS A 213 3.88 -32.21 18.46
CA LYS A 213 2.47 -31.82 18.46
C LYS A 213 2.30 -30.30 18.33
N LEU A 214 3.16 -29.55 18.97
CA LEU A 214 3.11 -28.09 19.01
C LEU A 214 4.31 -27.52 18.23
N ASP A 215 4.02 -26.68 17.25
CA ASP A 215 4.98 -25.86 16.55
C ASP A 215 4.66 -24.40 16.79
N LEU A 216 5.67 -23.62 17.21
CA LEU A 216 5.60 -22.18 17.38
C LEU A 216 6.68 -21.54 16.54
N THR A 217 6.29 -20.56 15.75
CA THR A 217 7.20 -19.68 14.99
C THR A 217 6.94 -18.23 15.40
N LEU A 218 7.98 -17.53 15.79
CA LEU A 218 7.97 -16.11 16.13
C LEU A 218 8.98 -15.38 15.25
N ASP A 219 8.53 -14.35 14.56
CA ASP A 219 9.35 -13.45 13.77
C ASP A 219 9.24 -12.02 14.27
N LEU A 220 10.40 -11.39 14.49
CA LEU A 220 10.52 -9.97 14.80
C LEU A 220 11.24 -9.30 13.63
N PHE A 221 10.62 -8.32 13.00
CA PHE A 221 11.19 -7.66 11.84
C PHE A 221 11.27 -6.15 11.98
N LYS A 222 12.25 -5.59 11.30
CA LYS A 222 12.44 -4.15 11.16
C LYS A 222 12.92 -3.84 9.74
N GLU A 223 12.30 -2.84 9.13
CA GLU A 223 12.69 -2.28 7.84
C GLU A 223 12.94 -0.79 7.97
N ASN A 224 14.05 -0.31 7.42
CA ASN A 224 14.32 1.11 7.20
C ASN A 224 14.48 1.33 5.71
N ARG A 225 13.61 2.14 5.12
CA ARG A 225 13.65 2.50 3.70
C ARG A 225 14.12 3.93 3.56
N LYS A 226 15.15 4.12 2.75
CA LYS A 226 15.78 5.41 2.46
C LYS A 226 15.81 5.69 0.97
N ASP A 227 16.20 6.90 0.63
CA ASP A 227 16.33 7.34 -0.76
C ASP A 227 15.01 7.22 -1.54
N ILE A 228 13.84 7.32 -0.85
CA ILE A 228 12.53 7.27 -1.48
C ILE A 228 12.37 8.49 -2.38
N LEU A 229 11.97 8.24 -3.63
CA LEU A 229 11.72 9.29 -4.59
C LEU A 229 10.48 10.10 -4.22
N MET A 230 10.62 11.41 -4.15
CA MET A 230 9.56 12.34 -3.81
C MET A 230 9.74 13.67 -4.52
N THR A 231 8.64 14.30 -4.92
CA THR A 231 8.67 15.65 -5.47
C THR A 231 8.97 16.66 -4.37
N PRO A 232 9.99 17.54 -4.54
CA PRO A 232 10.29 18.58 -3.56
C PRO A 232 9.10 19.54 -3.39
N GLN A 233 8.73 19.83 -2.14
CA GLN A 233 7.67 20.79 -1.80
C GLN A 233 8.23 22.11 -1.27
N THR A 234 9.50 22.14 -0.88
CA THR A 234 10.15 23.32 -0.29
C THR A 234 10.94 24.15 -1.32
N THR A 235 10.66 23.95 -2.59
CA THR A 235 11.32 24.72 -3.66
C THR A 235 10.83 26.16 -3.67
N SER A 236 11.77 27.11 -3.68
CA SER A 236 11.44 28.52 -3.79
C SER A 236 10.79 28.84 -5.14
N SER A 237 9.71 29.62 -5.14
CA SER A 237 9.06 30.10 -6.35
C SER A 237 9.97 31.01 -7.23
N ILE A 238 11.04 31.53 -6.66
CA ILE A 238 12.06 32.32 -7.40
C ILE A 238 12.73 31.51 -8.51
N VAL A 239 12.81 30.17 -8.35
CA VAL A 239 13.40 29.28 -9.36
C VAL A 239 12.58 29.29 -10.65
N GLY A 240 11.27 29.56 -10.57
CA GLY A 240 10.38 29.62 -11.74
C GLY A 240 10.18 28.29 -12.48
N ALA A 241 10.62 27.17 -11.90
CA ALA A 241 10.49 25.84 -12.47
C ALA A 241 10.18 24.79 -11.39
N THR A 242 9.55 23.71 -11.79
CA THR A 242 9.31 22.54 -10.97
C THR A 242 10.45 21.53 -11.10
N PHE A 243 10.64 20.70 -10.10
CA PHE A 243 11.69 19.69 -10.09
C PHE A 243 11.09 18.29 -10.22
N ASN A 244 11.76 17.45 -10.98
CA ASN A 244 11.53 16.02 -10.96
C ASN A 244 11.79 15.43 -9.56
N ALA A 245 11.21 14.26 -9.29
CA ALA A 245 11.38 13.57 -8.03
C ALA A 245 12.86 13.36 -7.67
N ILE A 246 13.19 13.55 -6.39
CA ILE A 246 14.53 13.39 -5.80
C ILE A 246 14.53 12.32 -4.71
N ASN A 247 15.68 11.65 -4.50
CA ASN A 247 15.86 10.61 -3.50
C ASN A 247 16.09 11.23 -2.11
N ARG A 248 15.04 11.48 -1.35
CA ARG A 248 15.12 12.11 -0.01
C ARG A 248 14.24 11.47 1.05
N GLY A 249 13.11 10.83 0.65
CA GLY A 249 12.17 10.28 1.59
C GLY A 249 12.76 9.14 2.43
N GLU A 250 12.36 9.06 3.69
CA GLU A 250 12.75 7.97 4.59
C GLU A 250 11.54 7.47 5.38
N THR A 251 11.39 6.14 5.47
CA THR A 251 10.36 5.47 6.27
C THR A 251 10.96 4.34 7.08
N LYS A 252 10.30 4.00 8.18
CA LYS A 252 10.60 2.82 8.99
C LYS A 252 9.36 1.98 9.16
N ASN A 253 9.55 0.68 9.25
CA ASN A 253 8.52 -0.29 9.58
C ASN A 253 9.07 -1.32 10.57
N HIS A 254 8.26 -1.78 11.52
CA HIS A 254 8.61 -2.87 12.42
C HIS A 254 7.36 -3.62 12.82
N GLY A 255 7.55 -4.85 13.23
CA GLY A 255 6.43 -5.67 13.64
C GLY A 255 6.86 -7.03 14.15
N LEU A 256 5.84 -7.82 14.45
CA LEU A 256 5.99 -9.20 14.87
C LEU A 256 4.94 -10.08 14.19
N GLU A 257 5.33 -11.32 13.95
CA GLU A 257 4.47 -12.37 13.43
C GLU A 257 4.62 -13.61 14.32
N LEU A 258 3.48 -14.19 14.70
CA LEU A 258 3.41 -15.40 15.51
C LEU A 258 2.56 -16.43 14.78
N GLU A 259 3.07 -17.63 14.66
CA GLU A 259 2.33 -18.79 14.22
C GLU A 259 2.42 -19.90 15.27
N LEU A 260 1.28 -20.40 15.72
CA LEU A 260 1.16 -21.52 16.65
C LEU A 260 0.34 -22.61 15.96
N ARG A 261 0.90 -23.81 15.84
CA ARG A 261 0.22 -24.98 15.29
C ARG A 261 0.21 -26.09 16.32
N TRP A 262 -0.95 -26.69 16.50
CA TRP A 262 -1.15 -27.87 17.32
C TRP A 262 -1.73 -29.00 16.47
N ASN A 263 -1.12 -30.18 16.54
CA ASN A 263 -1.61 -31.39 15.89
C ASN A 263 -1.54 -32.55 16.89
N ASP A 264 -2.65 -33.24 17.12
CA ASP A 264 -2.66 -34.39 17.99
C ASP A 264 -3.74 -35.40 17.56
N LYS A 265 -3.68 -36.58 18.17
CA LYS A 265 -4.64 -37.65 17.93
C LYS A 265 -5.13 -38.25 19.25
N ILE A 266 -6.41 -38.57 19.29
CA ILE A 266 -7.03 -39.29 20.40
C ILE A 266 -7.42 -40.69 19.91
N GLY A 267 -6.81 -41.73 20.51
CA GLY A 267 -6.99 -43.07 20.04
C GLY A 267 -6.48 -43.30 18.61
N ARG A 268 -7.16 -44.20 17.87
CA ARG A 268 -6.73 -44.61 16.53
C ARG A 268 -7.36 -43.81 15.39
N ASN A 269 -8.49 -43.16 15.61
CA ASN A 269 -9.35 -42.67 14.54
C ASN A 269 -9.71 -41.17 14.63
N PHE A 270 -9.33 -40.48 15.68
CA PHE A 270 -9.65 -39.07 15.87
C PHE A 270 -8.36 -38.25 15.84
N ASN A 271 -8.15 -37.51 14.76
CA ASN A 271 -7.06 -36.56 14.65
C ASN A 271 -7.64 -35.15 14.67
N TYR A 272 -7.05 -34.24 15.43
CA TYR A 272 -7.46 -32.87 15.49
C TYR A 272 -6.27 -31.91 15.41
N TRP A 273 -6.51 -30.73 14.93
CA TRP A 273 -5.50 -29.71 14.77
C TRP A 273 -6.08 -28.31 14.99
N GLY A 274 -5.21 -27.40 15.38
CA GLY A 274 -5.50 -25.98 15.46
C GLY A 274 -4.29 -25.17 15.03
N ALA A 275 -4.52 -24.01 14.44
CA ALA A 275 -3.49 -23.06 14.06
C ALA A 275 -3.94 -21.64 14.40
N LEU A 276 -3.12 -20.91 15.12
CA LEU A 276 -3.30 -19.50 15.42
C LEU A 276 -2.22 -18.71 14.70
N THR A 277 -2.62 -17.70 13.95
CA THR A 277 -1.72 -16.73 13.35
C THR A 277 -2.02 -15.34 13.90
N PHE A 278 -0.97 -14.62 14.25
CA PHE A 278 -1.05 -13.25 14.72
C PHE A 278 0.03 -12.43 14.01
N ALA A 279 -0.35 -11.32 13.43
CA ALA A 279 0.60 -10.38 12.84
C ALA A 279 0.24 -8.96 13.27
N ALA A 280 1.25 -8.21 13.69
CA ALA A 280 1.12 -6.79 14.03
C ALA A 280 2.29 -6.02 13.44
N SER A 281 2.01 -4.92 12.77
CA SER A 281 3.05 -4.07 12.18
C SER A 281 2.68 -2.60 12.26
N GLU A 282 3.71 -1.77 12.39
CA GLU A 282 3.58 -0.32 12.43
C GLU A 282 4.64 0.31 11.54
N ASN A 283 4.20 1.25 10.70
CA ASN A 283 5.11 2.04 9.86
C ASN A 283 5.05 3.52 10.25
N ARG A 284 6.17 4.24 10.02
CA ARG A 284 6.27 5.69 10.27
C ARG A 284 7.13 6.35 9.19
N ILE A 285 6.71 7.53 8.77
CA ILE A 285 7.51 8.43 7.94
C ILE A 285 8.60 9.01 8.84
N VAL A 286 9.86 8.84 8.46
CA VAL A 286 11.00 9.42 9.19
C VAL A 286 11.32 10.78 8.61
N TYR A 287 11.28 10.91 7.28
CA TYR A 287 11.53 12.15 6.58
C TYR A 287 10.63 12.28 5.35
N LYS A 288 10.01 13.45 5.23
CA LYS A 288 9.34 13.95 4.03
C LYS A 288 9.67 15.43 3.91
N ASP A 289 9.67 16.00 2.72
CA ASP A 289 9.99 17.41 2.47
C ASP A 289 8.82 18.31 2.89
N ASP A 290 8.50 18.32 4.19
CA ASP A 290 7.41 19.12 4.75
C ASP A 290 7.76 20.62 4.67
N PRO A 291 6.80 21.50 4.35
CA PRO A 291 7.01 22.94 4.37
C PRO A 291 7.50 23.43 5.74
N ARG A 292 8.52 24.28 5.75
CA ARG A 292 9.15 24.75 7.00
C ARG A 292 8.21 25.54 7.90
N ASN A 293 7.27 26.26 7.30
CA ASN A 293 6.27 27.11 7.96
C ASN A 293 4.95 26.40 8.23
N ALA A 294 4.85 25.10 7.93
CA ALA A 294 3.66 24.33 8.30
C ALA A 294 3.65 24.07 9.81
N ASP A 295 2.46 24.13 10.39
CA ASP A 295 2.24 23.77 11.78
C ASP A 295 2.68 22.34 12.06
N GLU A 296 3.19 22.07 13.25
CA GLU A 296 3.81 20.78 13.60
C GLU A 296 2.83 19.59 13.41
N HIS A 297 1.55 19.81 13.72
CA HIS A 297 0.51 18.79 13.58
C HIS A 297 0.19 18.46 12.11
N LEU A 298 0.53 19.35 11.16
CA LEU A 298 0.34 19.11 9.71
C LEU A 298 1.53 18.41 9.04
N LYS A 299 2.71 18.41 9.68
CA LYS A 299 3.90 17.75 9.12
C LYS A 299 3.72 16.24 9.05
N ALA A 300 4.24 15.63 8.00
CA ALA A 300 4.14 14.19 7.76
C ALA A 300 5.14 13.37 8.59
N ALA A 301 6.26 13.95 8.99
CA ALA A 301 7.28 13.26 9.78
C ALA A 301 6.70 12.73 11.10
N GLY A 302 7.04 11.48 11.44
CA GLY A 302 6.51 10.80 12.63
C GLY A 302 5.16 10.10 12.45
N LYS A 303 4.45 10.32 11.33
CA LYS A 303 3.12 9.80 11.05
C LYS A 303 3.16 8.49 10.25
N PRO A 304 2.08 7.67 10.24
CA PRO A 304 1.97 6.51 9.35
C PRO A 304 2.07 6.91 7.88
N ILE A 305 2.46 6.00 6.99
CA ILE A 305 2.63 6.31 5.55
C ILE A 305 1.32 6.82 4.94
N ASP A 306 0.20 6.16 5.20
CA ASP A 306 -1.11 6.54 4.64
C ASP A 306 -1.96 7.32 5.66
N TYR A 307 -1.33 8.19 6.45
CA TYR A 307 -2.04 9.02 7.39
C TYR A 307 -3.11 9.87 6.69
N GLN A 308 -4.20 10.10 7.41
CA GLN A 308 -5.28 10.96 6.96
C GLN A 308 -5.40 12.16 7.89
N ASN A 309 -5.49 13.36 7.32
CA ASN A 309 -5.78 14.57 8.05
C ASN A 309 -7.29 14.80 8.09
N ARG A 310 -7.88 14.90 9.28
CA ARG A 310 -9.32 15.05 9.46
C ARG A 310 -9.65 16.13 10.45
N PHE A 311 -10.82 16.73 10.29
CA PHE A 311 -11.41 17.56 11.34
C PHE A 311 -11.86 16.68 12.51
N ILE A 312 -11.65 17.15 13.73
CA ILE A 312 -12.19 16.49 14.92
C ILE A 312 -13.58 17.06 15.20
N ALA A 313 -14.61 16.23 15.07
CA ALA A 313 -15.97 16.57 15.44
C ALA A 313 -16.18 16.30 16.94
N VAL A 314 -16.65 17.31 17.67
CA VAL A 314 -16.77 17.24 19.15
C VAL A 314 -18.20 17.36 19.65
N GLY A 315 -19.14 17.70 18.80
CA GLY A 315 -20.55 17.83 19.15
C GLY A 315 -21.35 18.45 18.02
N ASN A 316 -22.53 18.94 18.36
CA ASN A 316 -23.42 19.67 17.47
C ASN A 316 -23.75 21.03 18.09
N TYR A 317 -23.89 22.05 17.25
CA TYR A 317 -24.35 23.36 17.73
C TYR A 317 -25.76 23.24 18.36
N GLY A 318 -25.91 23.62 19.63
CA GLY A 318 -27.18 23.52 20.36
C GLY A 318 -28.13 24.67 20.07
N SER A 319 -27.58 25.84 19.74
CA SER A 319 -28.32 27.05 19.52
C SER A 319 -27.67 27.94 18.46
N ILE A 320 -28.37 28.96 18.02
CA ILE A 320 -27.82 29.96 17.10
C ILE A 320 -26.73 30.79 17.79
N ASP A 321 -26.84 31.04 19.10
CA ASP A 321 -25.82 31.73 19.87
C ASP A 321 -24.50 30.93 19.92
N ASP A 322 -24.57 29.59 19.97
CA ASP A 322 -23.38 28.75 19.92
C ASP A 322 -22.66 28.89 18.56
N VAL A 323 -23.42 29.02 17.47
CA VAL A 323 -22.83 29.23 16.13
C VAL A 323 -22.08 30.56 16.05
N PHE A 324 -22.61 31.61 16.66
CA PHE A 324 -21.97 32.94 16.65
C PHE A 324 -20.84 33.09 17.65
N ASN A 325 -20.88 32.35 18.75
CA ASN A 325 -19.88 32.46 19.83
C ASN A 325 -18.70 31.50 19.64
N TYR A 326 -18.76 30.59 18.65
CA TYR A 326 -17.67 29.69 18.35
C TYR A 326 -16.76 30.23 17.22
N ALA A 327 -15.64 29.57 16.97
CA ALA A 327 -14.73 29.91 15.87
C ALA A 327 -15.47 29.97 14.53
N GLN A 328 -15.13 30.94 13.70
CA GLN A 328 -15.76 31.12 12.39
C GLN A 328 -15.35 30.01 11.45
N THR A 329 -16.27 29.50 10.63
CA THR A 329 -15.94 28.47 9.65
C THR A 329 -15.58 29.05 8.29
N ALA A 330 -14.53 28.52 7.67
CA ALA A 330 -14.14 28.76 6.28
C ALA A 330 -13.97 27.45 5.49
N ILE A 331 -14.66 26.39 5.91
CA ILE A 331 -14.58 25.05 5.29
C ILE A 331 -15.32 25.06 3.95
N ASN A 332 -14.62 24.69 2.86
CA ASN A 332 -15.20 24.58 1.50
C ASN A 332 -16.02 25.80 1.06
N GLY A 333 -15.62 27.00 1.48
CA GLY A 333 -16.35 28.23 1.18
C GLY A 333 -17.63 28.43 1.99
N THR A 334 -17.90 27.57 2.98
CA THR A 334 -19.00 27.74 3.93
C THR A 334 -18.66 28.86 4.90
N THR A 335 -19.59 29.75 5.12
CA THR A 335 -19.48 30.85 6.11
C THR A 335 -20.32 30.53 7.33
N ALA A 336 -20.06 31.22 8.45
CA ALA A 336 -20.82 31.06 9.69
C ALA A 336 -22.35 31.26 9.49
N SER A 337 -22.75 32.11 8.54
CA SER A 337 -24.16 32.33 8.21
C SER A 337 -24.87 31.15 7.55
N GLN A 338 -24.13 30.16 7.10
CA GLN A 338 -24.67 28.94 6.47
C GLN A 338 -24.71 27.74 7.42
N VAL A 339 -24.09 27.88 8.60
CA VAL A 339 -24.11 26.88 9.67
C VAL A 339 -25.35 27.10 10.51
N ILE A 340 -26.04 26.05 10.86
CA ILE A 340 -27.28 26.08 11.64
C ILE A 340 -27.14 25.23 12.92
N PRO A 341 -27.99 25.48 13.95
CA PRO A 341 -28.08 24.57 15.08
C PRO A 341 -28.31 23.13 14.64
N GLY A 342 -27.58 22.21 15.25
CA GLY A 342 -27.57 20.78 14.85
C GLY A 342 -26.48 20.40 13.87
N ASP A 343 -25.76 21.33 13.27
CA ASP A 343 -24.55 21.03 12.50
C ASP A 343 -23.40 20.62 13.42
N LEU A 344 -22.40 19.91 12.85
CA LEU A 344 -21.24 19.44 13.59
C LEU A 344 -20.36 20.61 14.03
N ILE A 345 -19.84 20.52 15.24
CA ILE A 345 -18.79 21.41 15.76
C ILE A 345 -17.44 20.75 15.48
N TYR A 346 -16.58 21.46 14.78
CA TYR A 346 -15.17 21.05 14.56
C TYR A 346 -14.25 21.86 15.47
N ILE A 347 -13.19 21.23 15.96
CA ILE A 347 -12.19 21.91 16.79
C ILE A 347 -11.40 22.90 15.92
N ASP A 348 -11.27 24.14 16.40
CA ASP A 348 -10.24 25.09 16.01
C ASP A 348 -8.93 24.63 16.68
N PHE A 349 -8.15 23.83 15.94
CA PHE A 349 -7.00 23.12 16.52
C PHE A 349 -5.78 24.02 16.66
N ASN A 350 -5.60 24.96 15.76
CA ASN A 350 -4.49 25.91 15.81
C ASN A 350 -4.81 27.16 16.67
N GLY A 351 -6.08 27.36 17.03
CA GLY A 351 -6.53 28.43 17.90
C GLY A 351 -6.54 29.82 17.25
N ASP A 352 -6.63 29.88 15.91
CA ASP A 352 -6.64 31.17 15.19
C ASP A 352 -8.03 31.80 15.06
N GLY A 353 -9.06 31.14 15.57
CA GLY A 353 -10.45 31.60 15.54
C GLY A 353 -11.18 31.31 14.22
N ILE A 354 -10.54 30.58 13.26
CA ILE A 354 -11.12 30.28 11.96
C ILE A 354 -10.92 28.79 11.64
N ILE A 355 -11.99 28.02 11.61
CA ILE A 355 -11.94 26.60 11.26
C ILE A 355 -11.72 26.43 9.75
N ASN A 356 -10.58 25.92 9.36
CA ASN A 356 -10.19 25.71 7.96
C ASN A 356 -9.28 24.46 7.83
N SER A 357 -8.63 24.28 6.68
CA SER A 357 -7.76 23.11 6.43
C SER A 357 -6.58 22.99 7.41
N ASN A 358 -6.19 24.06 8.10
CA ASN A 358 -5.09 24.06 9.07
C ASN A 358 -5.50 23.41 10.41
N ASP A 359 -6.81 23.22 10.66
CA ASP A 359 -7.34 22.57 11.85
C ASP A 359 -7.48 21.05 11.70
N LYS A 360 -7.13 20.52 10.55
CA LYS A 360 -7.09 19.07 10.36
C LYS A 360 -5.93 18.46 11.12
N VAL A 361 -6.18 17.38 11.82
CA VAL A 361 -5.15 16.64 12.55
C VAL A 361 -5.04 15.22 12.02
N VAL A 362 -3.87 14.62 12.21
CA VAL A 362 -3.69 13.20 11.96
C VAL A 362 -4.40 12.42 13.04
N VAL A 363 -5.28 11.53 12.61
CA VAL A 363 -5.89 10.53 13.48
C VAL A 363 -5.26 9.18 13.19
N ASP A 364 -5.05 8.37 14.24
CA ASP A 364 -4.51 7.00 14.11
C ASP A 364 -5.57 6.01 13.60
N GLU A 365 -6.42 6.48 12.70
CA GLU A 365 -7.53 5.74 12.10
C GLU A 365 -7.19 5.36 10.65
N LEU A 366 -6.41 4.30 10.49
CA LEU A 366 -5.96 3.85 9.18
C LEU A 366 -7.01 2.97 8.48
N ASN A 367 -7.06 3.00 7.16
CA ASN A 367 -8.00 2.22 6.35
C ASN A 367 -7.54 0.77 6.10
N TYR A 368 -6.43 0.35 6.70
CA TYR A 368 -5.90 -1.01 6.68
C TYR A 368 -5.61 -1.49 8.11
N PRO A 369 -5.70 -2.81 8.37
CA PRO A 369 -5.49 -3.33 9.71
C PRO A 369 -4.02 -3.29 10.10
N LEU A 370 -3.73 -2.75 11.29
CA LEU A 370 -2.40 -2.86 11.91
C LEU A 370 -2.16 -4.23 12.54
N THR A 371 -3.23 -4.93 12.89
CA THR A 371 -3.18 -6.25 13.51
C THR A 371 -4.13 -7.20 12.80
N THR A 372 -3.69 -8.42 12.53
CA THR A 372 -4.51 -9.49 11.97
C THR A 372 -4.39 -10.76 12.83
N ILE A 373 -5.52 -11.39 13.08
CA ILE A 373 -5.61 -12.64 13.83
C ILE A 373 -6.34 -13.67 12.97
N GLY A 374 -5.73 -14.82 12.77
CA GLY A 374 -6.34 -15.97 12.11
C GLY A 374 -6.38 -17.16 13.07
N PHE A 375 -7.50 -17.86 13.14
CA PHE A 375 -7.63 -19.10 13.87
C PHE A 375 -8.29 -20.14 13.00
N SER A 376 -7.53 -21.20 12.68
CA SER A 376 -8.02 -22.35 11.93
C SER A 376 -8.01 -23.57 12.79
N PHE A 377 -9.03 -24.41 12.69
CA PHE A 377 -9.11 -25.66 13.43
C PHE A 377 -9.90 -26.71 12.66
N GLY A 378 -9.64 -27.96 12.97
CA GLY A 378 -10.33 -29.04 12.30
C GLY A 378 -10.06 -30.41 12.96
N PHE A 379 -10.79 -31.40 12.47
CA PHE A 379 -10.61 -32.79 12.88
C PHE A 379 -10.94 -33.77 11.74
N ASN A 380 -10.36 -34.96 11.84
CA ASN A 380 -10.71 -36.12 11.02
C ASN A 380 -11.14 -37.27 11.93
N TRP A 381 -12.34 -37.81 11.72
CA TRP A 381 -12.88 -38.88 12.48
C TRP A 381 -13.63 -39.90 11.63
N LYS A 382 -13.06 -41.11 11.49
CA LYS A 382 -13.71 -42.23 10.77
C LYS A 382 -14.26 -41.86 9.39
N GLY A 383 -13.54 -41.03 8.62
CA GLY A 383 -13.96 -40.56 7.32
C GLY A 383 -14.68 -39.20 7.31
N LEU A 384 -15.15 -38.72 8.45
CA LEU A 384 -15.69 -37.38 8.61
C LEU A 384 -14.53 -36.39 8.77
N ASN A 385 -14.51 -35.37 7.92
CA ASN A 385 -13.54 -34.30 7.96
C ASN A 385 -14.28 -33.00 8.25
N PHE A 386 -13.77 -32.22 9.17
CA PHE A 386 -14.27 -30.88 9.48
C PHE A 386 -13.11 -29.90 9.56
N SER A 387 -13.27 -28.72 8.95
CA SER A 387 -12.37 -27.60 9.14
C SER A 387 -13.12 -26.28 9.17
N ALA A 388 -12.61 -25.33 9.93
CA ALA A 388 -13.14 -23.97 9.99
C ALA A 388 -11.98 -22.97 10.16
N MET A 389 -12.18 -21.76 9.62
CA MET A 389 -11.23 -20.65 9.71
C MET A 389 -11.95 -19.38 10.14
N LEU A 390 -11.51 -18.82 11.24
CA LEU A 390 -11.88 -17.49 11.72
C LEU A 390 -10.78 -16.49 11.35
N TYR A 391 -11.18 -15.30 10.95
CA TYR A 391 -10.28 -14.21 10.60
C TYR A 391 -10.77 -12.92 11.26
N SER A 392 -9.85 -12.17 11.85
CA SER A 392 -10.15 -10.92 12.53
C SER A 392 -9.08 -9.86 12.24
N PRO A 393 -9.35 -8.91 11.37
CA PRO A 393 -8.56 -7.68 11.28
C PRO A 393 -8.94 -6.76 12.45
N ARG A 394 -7.96 -6.06 13.01
CA ARG A 394 -8.11 -5.11 14.11
C ARG A 394 -7.46 -3.77 13.77
N ASN A 395 -7.94 -2.72 14.44
CA ASN A 395 -7.46 -1.36 14.23
C ASN A 395 -7.56 -0.95 12.75
N ILE A 396 -8.72 -1.20 12.16
CA ILE A 396 -9.05 -0.76 10.79
C ILE A 396 -10.24 0.18 10.86
N TYR A 397 -10.11 1.34 10.26
CA TYR A 397 -11.17 2.36 10.22
C TYR A 397 -11.59 2.61 8.79
N LYS A 398 -12.87 2.77 8.56
CA LYS A 398 -13.41 3.02 7.23
C LYS A 398 -14.36 4.19 7.22
N LEU A 399 -14.29 4.93 6.14
CA LEU A 399 -15.26 5.96 5.81
C LEU A 399 -16.64 5.33 5.66
N GLN A 400 -17.62 5.82 6.38
CA GLN A 400 -18.99 5.44 6.18
C GLN A 400 -19.53 6.05 4.87
N PHE A 401 -20.23 5.24 4.09
CA PHE A 401 -20.82 5.70 2.84
C PHE A 401 -21.88 6.77 3.10
N ASP A 402 -21.90 7.80 2.29
CA ASP A 402 -22.84 8.91 2.38
C ASP A 402 -24.30 8.47 2.44
N GLN A 403 -24.65 7.38 1.73
CA GLN A 403 -25.99 6.80 1.74
C GLN A 403 -26.46 6.29 3.11
N TYR A 404 -25.53 5.92 3.99
CA TYR A 404 -25.85 5.45 5.35
C TYR A 404 -25.72 6.55 6.40
N LEU A 405 -24.94 7.59 6.10
CA LEU A 405 -24.61 8.63 7.05
C LEU A 405 -25.52 9.84 6.94
N TRP A 406 -25.93 10.19 5.71
CA TRP A 406 -26.71 11.40 5.45
C TRP A 406 -28.12 11.08 5.01
N ASP A 407 -29.06 11.85 5.51
CA ASP A 407 -30.36 11.99 4.90
C ASP A 407 -30.18 12.80 3.62
N PHE A 408 -30.78 12.43 2.55
CA PHE A 408 -30.66 13.18 1.30
C PHE A 408 -29.23 13.24 0.72
N PRO A 409 -28.52 12.11 0.51
CA PRO A 409 -27.18 12.10 -0.09
C PRO A 409 -27.18 12.52 -1.56
N ALA A 410 -28.30 12.38 -2.25
CA ALA A 410 -28.54 12.79 -3.63
C ALA A 410 -30.03 13.14 -3.82
N SER A 411 -30.39 13.68 -4.98
CA SER A 411 -31.75 14.14 -5.28
C SER A 411 -32.84 13.05 -5.23
N ASN A 412 -32.49 11.76 -5.23
CA ASN A 412 -33.41 10.61 -5.19
C ASN A 412 -33.43 9.95 -3.82
N ILE A 413 -34.19 10.47 -2.90
CA ILE A 413 -33.86 10.36 -1.51
C ILE A 413 -34.78 9.47 -0.72
N ARG A 414 -34.17 8.61 0.12
CA ARG A 414 -34.89 7.86 1.15
C ARG A 414 -34.40 8.29 2.52
N VAL A 415 -35.34 8.71 3.36
CA VAL A 415 -35.10 8.86 4.79
C VAL A 415 -35.02 7.47 5.39
N GLN A 416 -34.01 7.21 6.21
CA GLN A 416 -33.78 5.94 6.87
C GLN A 416 -34.33 5.97 8.31
N PRO A 417 -34.64 4.83 8.94
CA PRO A 417 -35.03 4.77 10.35
C PRO A 417 -34.02 5.48 11.28
N LYS A 418 -32.74 5.41 10.95
CA LYS A 418 -31.66 6.13 11.68
C LYS A 418 -31.81 7.65 11.64
N SER A 419 -32.57 8.21 10.70
CA SER A 419 -32.82 9.67 10.66
C SER A 419 -33.60 10.17 11.87
N MET A 420 -34.24 9.26 12.62
CA MET A 420 -34.87 9.59 13.90
C MET A 420 -33.85 9.93 15.01
N GLU A 421 -32.61 9.49 14.85
CA GLU A 421 -31.49 9.76 15.79
C GLU A 421 -30.81 11.11 15.51
N ARG A 422 -31.34 11.91 14.60
CA ARG A 422 -30.78 13.23 14.29
C ARG A 422 -30.95 14.20 15.44
N TRP A 423 -30.09 15.20 15.45
CA TRP A 423 -30.25 16.34 16.35
C TRP A 423 -31.61 17.03 16.10
N THR A 424 -32.28 17.38 17.18
CA THR A 424 -33.48 18.21 17.23
C THR A 424 -33.38 19.19 18.41
N PRO A 425 -34.14 20.29 18.47
CA PRO A 425 -34.13 21.21 19.62
C PRO A 425 -34.36 20.49 20.96
N GLU A 426 -35.15 19.42 20.99
CA GLU A 426 -35.43 18.66 22.19
C GLU A 426 -34.22 17.81 22.64
N THR A 427 -33.31 17.44 21.72
CA THR A 427 -32.11 16.67 21.99
C THR A 427 -30.86 17.54 22.07
N ALA A 428 -30.98 18.86 21.95
CA ALA A 428 -29.85 19.81 21.92
C ALA A 428 -28.92 19.73 23.13
N ASN A 429 -29.46 19.34 24.30
CA ASN A 429 -28.68 19.20 25.54
C ASN A 429 -28.07 17.80 25.75
N SER A 430 -28.19 16.91 24.78
CA SER A 430 -27.58 15.58 24.85
C SER A 430 -26.07 15.69 24.76
N SER A 431 -25.35 14.91 25.56
CA SER A 431 -23.88 14.90 25.49
C SER A 431 -23.38 14.12 24.31
N GLY A 432 -22.31 14.64 23.66
CA GLY A 432 -21.59 13.96 22.59
C GLY A 432 -21.99 14.39 21.18
N VAL A 433 -21.38 13.75 20.21
CA VAL A 433 -21.63 14.00 18.78
C VAL A 433 -22.87 13.21 18.36
N MET A 434 -23.91 13.91 17.95
CA MET A 434 -25.13 13.33 17.42
C MET A 434 -25.14 13.37 15.90
N ARG A 435 -26.05 12.59 15.31
CA ARG A 435 -26.34 12.74 13.88
C ARG A 435 -26.80 14.19 13.61
N PRO A 436 -26.19 14.88 12.64
CA PRO A 436 -26.51 16.29 12.40
C PRO A 436 -27.97 16.52 12.06
N ALA A 437 -28.43 17.75 12.25
CA ALA A 437 -29.73 18.19 11.75
C ALA A 437 -29.80 17.98 10.24
N THR A 438 -30.99 17.56 9.77
CA THR A 438 -31.19 17.28 8.34
C THR A 438 -31.50 18.55 7.58
N HIS A 439 -30.66 18.94 6.64
CA HIS A 439 -30.96 19.97 5.66
C HIS A 439 -30.36 19.66 4.28
N LEU A 440 -30.98 20.16 3.23
CA LEU A 440 -30.57 19.94 1.86
C LEU A 440 -29.24 20.65 1.55
N ASN A 441 -28.43 20.01 0.68
CA ASN A 441 -27.19 20.60 0.16
C ASN A 441 -26.14 20.97 1.22
N ASN A 442 -26.19 20.34 2.40
CA ASN A 442 -25.18 20.56 3.42
C ASN A 442 -23.84 19.96 2.99
N THR A 443 -22.87 20.81 2.68
CA THR A 443 -21.49 20.42 2.37
C THR A 443 -20.59 20.50 3.61
N TYR A 444 -20.98 21.29 4.61
CA TYR A 444 -20.23 21.50 5.84
C TYR A 444 -20.08 20.22 6.67
N ASN A 445 -21.17 19.52 6.96
CA ASN A 445 -21.12 18.25 7.72
C ASN A 445 -20.48 17.10 6.95
N LYS A 446 -20.37 17.22 5.61
CA LYS A 446 -19.84 16.14 4.74
C LYS A 446 -18.33 16.15 4.58
N VAL A 447 -17.63 17.06 5.24
CA VAL A 447 -16.16 17.07 5.18
C VAL A 447 -15.55 15.85 5.88
N GLU A 448 -14.32 15.53 5.52
CA GLU A 448 -13.59 14.45 6.19
C GLU A 448 -13.32 14.79 7.65
N SER A 449 -13.99 14.08 8.54
CA SER A 449 -13.94 14.29 9.98
C SER A 449 -14.02 12.96 10.73
N THR A 450 -13.68 12.99 12.01
CA THR A 450 -13.80 11.80 12.88
C THR A 450 -15.23 11.25 12.95
N TYR A 451 -16.24 12.07 12.71
CA TYR A 451 -17.64 11.65 12.67
C TYR A 451 -17.93 10.64 11.54
N ARG A 452 -17.24 10.75 10.41
CA ARG A 452 -17.50 9.92 9.22
C ARG A 452 -16.80 8.56 9.24
N TYR A 453 -15.94 8.31 10.21
CA TYR A 453 -15.17 7.08 10.29
C TYR A 453 -15.64 6.22 11.45
N SER A 454 -15.60 4.92 11.23
CA SER A 454 -15.95 3.93 12.25
C SER A 454 -14.92 2.82 12.28
N ASP A 455 -14.72 2.24 13.47
CA ASP A 455 -13.95 1.02 13.64
C ASP A 455 -14.67 -0.15 12.95
N TYR A 456 -14.02 -0.73 11.97
CA TYR A 456 -14.45 -1.90 11.21
C TYR A 456 -13.73 -3.17 11.62
N SER A 457 -13.22 -3.22 12.84
CA SER A 457 -12.69 -4.46 13.42
C SER A 457 -13.82 -5.49 13.55
N TYR A 458 -13.58 -6.71 13.06
CA TYR A 458 -14.59 -7.76 13.11
C TYR A 458 -13.97 -9.14 13.28
N ILE A 459 -14.82 -10.14 13.60
CA ILE A 459 -14.49 -11.56 13.52
C ILE A 459 -15.37 -12.16 12.43
N ARG A 460 -14.78 -12.86 11.47
CA ARG A 460 -15.47 -13.54 10.38
C ARG A 460 -15.15 -15.02 10.37
N LEU A 461 -16.17 -15.85 10.26
CA LEU A 461 -16.02 -17.22 9.78
C LEU A 461 -15.73 -17.15 8.30
N LYS A 462 -14.46 -17.35 7.90
CA LYS A 462 -13.99 -17.18 6.52
C LYS A 462 -14.29 -18.41 5.67
N ASN A 463 -14.01 -19.58 6.23
CA ASN A 463 -14.27 -20.88 5.61
C ASN A 463 -14.82 -21.84 6.65
N MET A 464 -15.71 -22.73 6.22
CA MET A 464 -16.14 -23.91 6.97
C MET A 464 -16.39 -25.02 5.95
N GLU A 465 -15.81 -26.18 6.22
CA GLU A 465 -15.92 -27.34 5.35
C GLU A 465 -16.27 -28.57 6.16
N ILE A 466 -17.21 -29.36 5.66
CA ILE A 466 -17.57 -30.69 6.18
C ILE A 466 -17.51 -31.64 5.02
N GLY A 467 -16.69 -32.68 5.13
CA GLY A 467 -16.51 -33.70 4.13
C GLY A 467 -16.64 -35.11 4.73
N TYR A 468 -17.09 -36.07 3.94
CA TYR A 468 -17.10 -37.47 4.35
C TYR A 468 -16.51 -38.37 3.28
N THR A 469 -15.51 -39.15 3.67
CA THR A 469 -14.86 -40.14 2.80
C THR A 469 -15.51 -41.49 3.03
N PHE A 470 -16.24 -41.99 2.04
CA PHE A 470 -16.90 -43.30 2.10
C PHE A 470 -15.88 -44.43 2.12
N PRO A 471 -16.08 -45.44 2.99
CA PRO A 471 -15.23 -46.64 2.99
C PRO A 471 -15.29 -47.36 1.62
N LYS A 472 -14.14 -47.83 1.13
CA LYS A 472 -14.08 -48.56 -0.15
C LYS A 472 -15.06 -49.75 -0.22
N LYS A 473 -15.38 -50.38 0.90
CA LYS A 473 -16.35 -51.48 0.99
C LYS A 473 -17.79 -51.11 0.60
N TRP A 474 -18.11 -49.81 0.55
CA TRP A 474 -19.45 -49.33 0.15
C TRP A 474 -19.53 -48.98 -1.35
N LEU A 475 -18.39 -48.99 -2.02
CA LEU A 475 -18.25 -48.60 -3.43
C LEU A 475 -17.83 -49.81 -4.34
N SER A 476 -17.65 -50.98 -3.73
CA SER A 476 -17.31 -52.22 -4.44
C SER A 476 -18.57 -53.14 -4.58
#